data_1ee98d8ac10e5209d73138e5ca9b60ec
#
_entry.id   1ee98d8ac10e5209d73138e5ca9b60ec
#
_cell.length_a   1.000
_cell.length_b   1.000
_cell.length_c   1.000
_cell.angle_alpha   90.00
_cell.angle_beta   90.00
_cell.angle_gamma   90.00
#
_symmetry.space_group_name_H-M   'P 1'
#
loop_
_entity.id
_entity.type
_entity.pdbx_description
1 polymer ?
#
loop_
_entity_poly.entity_id
_entity_poly.type
_entity_poly.pdbx_seq_one_letter_code
_entity_poly.pdbx_strand_id
1 'polypeptide(L)'
;MACILLFGKYPQKFFPRGRTRFIRYKGTEERVGAEMNVIKDVTFEGTILDLVKAMIAYLETQVEEHTFLGQHGQFVTHRDYPKFVIQEMVVNACCHRAYNIKGTEIQIKMFDNRLVFESPGRLPGTVKPSNIRHTHFSRNPKIAQFLKAYNFVKEFGEGVDRVCRELEANGTPHLSFHLNDFILKITVPKVVSQAESQTNATANSLKRTVNATVNTQNATANSENLIKRLIEKATVRGEKLTANRISILRLMAENPYITKEEMAAITSLNASTIMRNIEFMRDKYLRRVGSDKNGFWEIID
;
A
#
# COMPACT_ATOMS: atom_id res chain seq x y z
N MET A 1 -16.79 27.79 -8.90
CA MET A 1 -16.25 26.76 -7.99
C MET A 1 -14.93 27.19 -7.35
N ALA A 2 -13.84 27.32 -8.10
CA ALA A 2 -12.52 27.66 -7.52
C ALA A 2 -12.54 28.94 -6.66
N CYS A 3 -13.20 30.01 -7.11
CA CYS A 3 -13.30 31.26 -6.38
C CYS A 3 -13.90 31.09 -4.97
N ILE A 4 -14.98 30.31 -4.83
CA ILE A 4 -15.62 30.03 -3.53
C ILE A 4 -14.67 29.20 -2.64
N LEU A 5 -14.00 28.20 -3.20
CA LEU A 5 -13.08 27.33 -2.46
C LEU A 5 -11.80 28.05 -2.01
N LEU A 6 -11.37 29.09 -2.75
CA LEU A 6 -10.15 29.83 -2.46
C LEU A 6 -10.36 31.07 -1.58
N PHE A 7 -11.54 31.74 -1.73
CA PHE A 7 -11.77 33.06 -1.14
C PHE A 7 -13.09 33.16 -0.36
N GLY A 8 -13.92 32.12 -0.40
CA GLY A 8 -15.19 32.13 0.33
C GLY A 8 -14.99 32.10 1.84
N LYS A 9 -15.73 32.93 2.58
CA LYS A 9 -15.69 32.92 4.06
C LYS A 9 -16.15 31.58 4.65
N TYR A 10 -17.13 30.93 3.99
CA TYR A 10 -17.68 29.63 4.39
C TYR A 10 -17.86 28.74 3.15
N PRO A 11 -16.77 28.19 2.58
CA PRO A 11 -16.85 27.39 1.35
C PRO A 11 -17.73 26.15 1.51
N GLN A 12 -17.79 25.57 2.72
CA GLN A 12 -18.54 24.36 3.02
C GLN A 12 -20.06 24.55 2.92
N LYS A 13 -20.59 25.78 2.94
CA LYS A 13 -22.00 26.05 2.59
C LYS A 13 -22.35 25.61 1.17
N PHE A 14 -21.40 25.72 0.24
CA PHE A 14 -21.59 25.39 -1.18
C PHE A 14 -21.00 24.01 -1.53
N PHE A 15 -19.96 23.61 -0.80
CA PHE A 15 -19.26 22.35 -0.94
C PHE A 15 -19.17 21.65 0.42
N PRO A 16 -20.25 21.04 0.93
CA PRO A 16 -20.30 20.51 2.30
C PRO A 16 -19.20 19.48 2.60
N ARG A 17 -18.75 18.73 1.58
CA ARG A 17 -17.63 17.79 1.67
C ARG A 17 -16.31 18.35 1.11
N GLY A 18 -16.24 19.66 0.82
CA GLY A 18 -15.00 20.35 0.44
C GLY A 18 -14.11 20.61 1.65
N ARG A 19 -13.80 19.58 2.44
CA ARG A 19 -13.06 19.59 3.69
C ARG A 19 -12.08 18.42 3.75
N THR A 20 -11.22 18.39 4.74
CA THR A 20 -10.27 17.29 4.98
C THR A 20 -10.52 16.68 6.35
N ARG A 21 -10.38 15.36 6.47
CA ARG A 21 -10.56 14.61 7.71
C ARG A 21 -9.32 13.76 7.97
N PHE A 22 -8.78 13.85 9.17
CA PHE A 22 -7.71 12.99 9.64
C PHE A 22 -8.26 11.92 10.57
N ILE A 23 -7.86 10.66 10.39
CA ILE A 23 -8.26 9.54 11.22
C ILE A 23 -7.01 8.74 11.61
N ARG A 24 -6.77 8.56 12.89
CA ARG A 24 -5.70 7.70 13.40
C ARG A 24 -6.28 6.38 13.89
N TYR A 25 -5.79 5.29 13.35
CA TYR A 25 -6.11 3.94 13.77
C TYR A 25 -4.96 3.34 14.58
N LYS A 26 -5.28 2.58 15.64
CA LYS A 26 -4.32 1.75 16.35
C LYS A 26 -4.09 0.46 15.55
N GLY A 27 -2.81 0.10 15.31
CA GLY A 27 -2.48 -1.07 14.51
C GLY A 27 -2.38 -0.78 13.02
N THR A 28 -2.40 -1.83 12.22
CA THR A 28 -2.14 -1.77 10.78
C THR A 28 -3.39 -1.88 9.91
N GLU A 29 -4.53 -2.22 10.49
CA GLU A 29 -5.80 -2.41 9.79
C GLU A 29 -6.93 -1.59 10.41
N GLU A 30 -7.87 -1.16 9.57
CA GLU A 30 -9.12 -0.51 9.99
C GLU A 30 -10.08 -1.57 10.53
N ARG A 31 -10.56 -1.37 11.75
CA ARG A 31 -11.58 -2.24 12.37
C ARG A 31 -12.84 -1.45 12.63
N VAL A 32 -13.98 -2.10 12.45
CA VAL A 32 -15.31 -1.51 12.57
C VAL A 32 -16.15 -2.21 13.63
N GLY A 33 -17.28 -1.59 14.03
CA GLY A 33 -18.19 -2.15 15.01
C GLY A 33 -17.59 -2.21 16.42
N ALA A 34 -17.79 -3.31 17.13
CA ALA A 34 -17.33 -3.50 18.51
C ALA A 34 -15.79 -3.48 18.65
N GLU A 35 -15.06 -3.77 17.59
CA GLU A 35 -13.59 -3.77 17.56
C GLU A 35 -12.99 -2.47 17.03
N MET A 36 -13.79 -1.39 16.94
CA MET A 36 -13.33 -0.11 16.41
C MET A 36 -12.04 0.34 17.11
N ASN A 37 -11.02 0.66 16.29
CA ASN A 37 -9.68 1.01 16.75
C ASN A 37 -9.27 2.44 16.38
N VAL A 38 -10.25 3.33 16.20
CA VAL A 38 -10.00 4.77 15.98
C VAL A 38 -9.50 5.41 17.26
N ILE A 39 -8.34 6.08 17.18
CA ILE A 39 -7.72 6.81 18.30
C ILE A 39 -8.03 8.30 18.19
N LYS A 40 -8.00 8.85 16.97
CA LYS A 40 -8.28 10.26 16.70
C LYS A 40 -9.10 10.38 15.43
N ASP A 41 -9.99 11.38 15.43
CA ASP A 41 -10.83 11.74 14.29
C ASP A 41 -11.02 13.25 14.32
N VAL A 42 -10.40 13.95 13.37
CA VAL A 42 -10.37 15.42 13.32
C VAL A 42 -10.73 15.89 11.93
N THR A 43 -11.68 16.81 11.84
CA THR A 43 -12.11 17.41 10.58
C THR A 43 -11.64 18.86 10.50
N PHE A 44 -11.13 19.25 9.33
CA PHE A 44 -10.69 20.61 9.03
C PHE A 44 -11.59 21.21 7.96
N GLU A 45 -12.07 22.43 8.20
CA GLU A 45 -12.92 23.22 7.31
C GLU A 45 -12.27 24.59 7.05
N GLY A 46 -12.68 25.27 5.99
CA GLY A 46 -12.12 26.55 5.57
C GLY A 46 -11.82 26.61 4.08
N THR A 47 -11.04 27.60 3.67
CA THR A 47 -10.55 27.70 2.28
C THR A 47 -9.54 26.58 1.98
N ILE A 48 -9.25 26.33 0.70
CA ILE A 48 -8.23 25.34 0.30
C ILE A 48 -6.87 25.63 0.94
N LEU A 49 -6.50 26.91 1.03
CA LEU A 49 -5.23 27.30 1.65
C LEU A 49 -5.20 26.97 3.14
N ASP A 50 -6.32 27.26 3.84
CA ASP A 50 -6.45 26.93 5.27
C ASP A 50 -6.41 25.42 5.49
N LEU A 51 -7.11 24.65 4.65
CA LEU A 51 -7.12 23.19 4.70
C LEU A 51 -5.71 22.61 4.52
N VAL A 52 -4.96 23.08 3.52
CA VAL A 52 -3.59 22.64 3.25
C VAL A 52 -2.69 22.97 4.44
N LYS A 53 -2.69 24.22 4.92
CA LYS A 53 -1.86 24.65 6.05
C LYS A 53 -2.19 23.88 7.34
N ALA A 54 -3.47 23.81 7.69
CA ALA A 54 -3.93 23.16 8.91
C ALA A 54 -3.61 21.66 8.89
N MET A 55 -3.84 20.98 7.77
CA MET A 55 -3.58 19.55 7.66
C MET A 55 -2.09 19.22 7.71
N ILE A 56 -1.23 20.00 7.01
CA ILE A 56 0.21 19.82 7.09
C ILE A 56 0.69 20.05 8.53
N ALA A 57 0.31 21.17 9.15
CA ALA A 57 0.71 21.47 10.52
C ALA A 57 0.24 20.39 11.50
N TYR A 58 -0.97 19.88 11.32
CA TYR A 58 -1.49 18.81 12.17
C TYR A 58 -0.75 17.48 11.96
N LEU A 59 -0.51 17.07 10.72
CA LEU A 59 0.26 15.86 10.43
C LEU A 59 1.68 15.93 11.00
N GLU A 60 2.31 17.11 10.96
CA GLU A 60 3.62 17.33 11.59
C GLU A 60 3.61 17.01 13.10
N THR A 61 2.48 17.20 13.79
CA THR A 61 2.34 16.85 15.22
C THR A 61 2.05 15.36 15.46
N GLN A 62 1.70 14.61 14.41
CA GLN A 62 1.37 13.17 14.51
C GLN A 62 2.54 12.27 14.07
N VAL A 63 3.50 12.82 13.36
CA VAL A 63 4.68 12.07 12.87
C VAL A 63 5.70 11.97 13.99
N GLU A 64 6.17 10.76 14.23
CA GLU A 64 7.19 10.48 15.23
C GLU A 64 8.60 10.71 14.66
N GLU A 65 9.49 11.18 15.53
CA GLU A 65 10.91 11.32 15.29
C GLU A 65 11.67 10.44 16.28
N HIS A 66 12.57 9.60 15.76
CA HIS A 66 13.36 8.67 16.56
C HIS A 66 14.83 9.06 16.50
N THR A 67 15.43 9.37 17.63
CA THR A 67 16.86 9.68 17.71
C THR A 67 17.61 8.48 18.27
N PHE A 68 18.65 8.04 17.58
CA PHE A 68 19.50 6.93 17.99
C PHE A 68 20.97 7.24 17.73
N LEU A 69 21.85 6.48 18.36
CA LEU A 69 23.30 6.62 18.18
C LEU A 69 23.72 5.93 16.88
N GLY A 70 24.21 6.70 15.92
CA GLY A 70 24.73 6.20 14.64
C GLY A 70 26.12 5.55 14.76
N GLN A 71 26.59 4.96 13.65
CA GLN A 71 27.84 4.18 13.61
C GLN A 71 29.09 4.95 14.00
N HIS A 72 29.10 6.27 13.89
CA HIS A 72 30.25 7.13 14.24
C HIS A 72 30.10 7.82 15.60
N GLY A 73 29.23 7.32 16.48
CA GLY A 73 28.99 7.92 17.79
C GLY A 73 28.25 9.25 17.76
N GLN A 74 27.68 9.66 16.63
CA GLN A 74 26.83 10.84 16.48
C GLN A 74 25.35 10.45 16.58
N PHE A 75 24.54 11.32 17.18
CA PHE A 75 23.09 11.13 17.18
C PHE A 75 22.52 11.38 15.80
N VAL A 76 21.73 10.43 15.32
CA VAL A 76 20.98 10.50 14.06
C VAL A 76 19.51 10.52 14.40
N THR A 77 18.80 11.55 13.92
CA THR A 77 17.33 11.61 14.04
C THR A 77 16.69 11.13 12.76
N HIS A 78 15.87 10.14 12.89
CA HIS A 78 15.06 9.56 11.83
C HIS A 78 13.60 9.97 12.01
N ARG A 79 12.95 10.31 10.91
CA ARG A 79 11.55 10.71 10.88
C ARG A 79 10.72 9.71 10.09
N ASP A 80 9.58 9.30 10.63
CA ASP A 80 8.68 8.32 10.02
C ASP A 80 8.24 8.69 8.59
N TYR A 81 8.02 9.98 8.34
CA TYR A 81 7.65 10.52 7.03
C TYR A 81 8.40 11.83 6.77
N PRO A 82 9.15 11.94 5.66
CA PRO A 82 9.81 13.19 5.29
C PRO A 82 8.80 14.35 5.15
N LYS A 83 9.18 15.55 5.58
CA LYS A 83 8.31 16.74 5.51
C LYS A 83 7.77 17.03 4.12
N PHE A 84 8.64 16.88 3.12
CA PHE A 84 8.26 17.08 1.72
C PHE A 84 7.18 16.08 1.29
N VAL A 85 7.29 14.81 1.69
CA VAL A 85 6.31 13.77 1.36
C VAL A 85 4.92 14.12 1.90
N ILE A 86 4.85 14.56 3.16
CA ILE A 86 3.59 15.00 3.78
C ILE A 86 3.01 16.19 3.02
N GLN A 87 3.82 17.23 2.79
CA GLN A 87 3.36 18.42 2.08
C GLN A 87 2.84 18.10 0.70
N GLU A 88 3.60 17.33 -0.08
CA GLU A 88 3.23 16.98 -1.46
C GLU A 88 1.95 16.16 -1.52
N MET A 89 1.79 15.18 -0.63
CA MET A 89 0.58 14.33 -0.61
C MET A 89 -0.67 15.11 -0.21
N VAL A 90 -0.59 16.02 0.78
CA VAL A 90 -1.72 16.88 1.19
C VAL A 90 -2.10 17.84 0.06
N VAL A 91 -1.12 18.48 -0.55
CA VAL A 91 -1.33 19.42 -1.66
C VAL A 91 -1.97 18.70 -2.86
N ASN A 92 -1.45 17.53 -3.23
CA ASN A 92 -1.97 16.72 -4.32
C ASN A 92 -3.42 16.28 -4.04
N ALA A 93 -3.73 15.86 -2.82
CA ALA A 93 -5.10 15.49 -2.46
C ALA A 93 -6.06 16.65 -2.66
N CYS A 94 -5.68 17.90 -2.33
CA CYS A 94 -6.50 19.10 -2.51
C CYS A 94 -6.54 19.56 -3.97
N CYS A 95 -5.40 19.59 -4.68
CA CYS A 95 -5.31 20.02 -6.07
C CYS A 95 -6.06 19.09 -7.04
N HIS A 96 -6.05 17.79 -6.77
CA HIS A 96 -6.57 16.79 -7.69
C HIS A 96 -7.94 16.23 -7.29
N ARG A 97 -8.52 16.68 -6.17
CA ARG A 97 -9.89 16.32 -5.78
C ARG A 97 -10.91 16.71 -6.85
N ALA A 98 -11.83 15.82 -7.14
CA ALA A 98 -13.00 16.11 -7.96
C ALA A 98 -14.09 16.80 -7.11
N TYR A 99 -14.14 18.13 -7.10
CA TYR A 99 -15.04 18.93 -6.26
C TYR A 99 -16.51 18.86 -6.65
N ASN A 100 -16.83 18.26 -7.80
CA ASN A 100 -18.21 17.91 -8.20
C ASN A 100 -18.74 16.67 -7.44
N ILE A 101 -17.89 15.85 -6.86
CA ILE A 101 -18.30 14.72 -6.01
C ILE A 101 -18.64 15.27 -4.62
N LYS A 102 -19.93 15.22 -4.27
CA LYS A 102 -20.47 15.81 -3.04
C LYS A 102 -20.63 14.83 -1.88
N GLY A 103 -20.59 13.52 -2.16
CA GLY A 103 -20.89 12.47 -1.17
C GLY A 103 -19.75 12.15 -0.21
N THR A 104 -18.50 12.52 -0.54
CA THR A 104 -17.32 12.16 0.25
C THR A 104 -16.30 13.30 0.29
N GLU A 105 -15.40 13.24 1.28
CA GLU A 105 -14.37 14.21 1.58
C GLU A 105 -12.97 13.63 1.38
N ILE A 106 -11.93 14.46 1.43
CA ILE A 106 -10.56 13.98 1.53
C ILE A 106 -10.36 13.36 2.91
N GLN A 107 -9.88 12.13 2.97
CA GLN A 107 -9.53 11.45 4.21
C GLN A 107 -8.05 11.12 4.23
N ILE A 108 -7.39 11.43 5.35
CA ILE A 108 -6.02 11.03 5.61
C ILE A 108 -6.06 10.09 6.80
N LYS A 109 -5.76 8.82 6.54
CA LYS A 109 -5.78 7.75 7.53
C LYS A 109 -4.34 7.41 7.93
N MET A 110 -4.06 7.43 9.22
CA MET A 110 -2.76 7.09 9.76
C MET A 110 -2.84 5.76 10.51
N PHE A 111 -2.01 4.82 10.11
CA PHE A 111 -1.80 3.52 10.76
C PHE A 111 -0.40 3.46 11.38
N ASP A 112 -0.08 2.39 12.10
CA ASP A 112 1.24 2.25 12.73
C ASP A 112 2.37 2.07 11.71
N ASN A 113 2.05 1.62 10.49
CA ASN A 113 3.02 1.32 9.42
C ASN A 113 2.85 2.13 8.13
N ARG A 114 1.82 2.96 8.01
CA ARG A 114 1.54 3.71 6.77
C ARG A 114 0.62 4.91 6.97
N LEU A 115 0.71 5.87 6.06
CA LEU A 115 -0.30 6.90 5.80
C LEU A 115 -1.08 6.53 4.55
N VAL A 116 -2.38 6.80 4.56
CA VAL A 116 -3.27 6.58 3.43
C VAL A 116 -4.00 7.88 3.12
N PHE A 117 -3.86 8.37 1.89
CA PHE A 117 -4.55 9.55 1.39
C PHE A 117 -5.67 9.10 0.45
N GLU A 118 -6.91 9.35 0.83
CA GLU A 118 -8.10 9.07 0.02
C GLU A 118 -8.67 10.39 -0.49
N SER A 119 -8.65 10.59 -1.81
CA SER A 119 -9.17 11.79 -2.45
C SER A 119 -10.27 11.43 -3.44
N PRO A 120 -11.45 12.10 -3.38
CA PRO A 120 -12.51 11.88 -4.33
C PRO A 120 -12.09 12.27 -5.75
N GLY A 121 -12.21 11.33 -6.68
CA GLY A 121 -11.86 11.49 -8.10
C GLY A 121 -10.91 10.38 -8.57
N ARG A 122 -10.98 10.05 -9.86
CA ARG A 122 -10.03 9.14 -10.51
C ARG A 122 -8.74 9.89 -10.85
N LEU A 123 -7.71 9.19 -11.27
CA LEU A 123 -6.58 9.84 -11.95
C LEU A 123 -7.08 10.56 -13.21
N PRO A 124 -6.60 11.78 -13.48
CA PRO A 124 -7.12 12.58 -14.58
C PRO A 124 -6.62 12.09 -15.94
N GLY A 125 -7.53 12.05 -16.94
CA GLY A 125 -7.21 11.83 -18.34
C GLY A 125 -6.41 10.56 -18.61
N THR A 126 -5.22 10.71 -19.15
CA THR A 126 -4.29 9.63 -19.52
C THR A 126 -3.33 9.22 -18.41
N VAL A 127 -3.44 9.84 -17.23
CA VAL A 127 -2.58 9.51 -16.09
C VAL A 127 -2.96 8.14 -15.53
N LYS A 128 -1.95 7.27 -15.38
CA LYS A 128 -2.06 5.93 -14.79
C LYS A 128 -1.01 5.77 -13.70
N PRO A 129 -1.17 4.82 -12.76
CA PRO A 129 -0.13 4.52 -11.77
C PRO A 129 1.25 4.27 -12.39
N SER A 130 1.29 3.68 -13.58
CA SER A 130 2.54 3.35 -14.30
C SER A 130 3.26 4.56 -14.92
N ASN A 131 2.57 5.70 -15.14
CA ASN A 131 3.16 6.90 -15.75
C ASN A 131 3.07 8.16 -14.87
N ILE A 132 2.51 8.06 -13.68
CA ILE A 132 2.24 9.21 -12.79
C ILE A 132 3.50 9.98 -12.42
N ARG A 133 4.65 9.31 -12.34
CA ARG A 133 5.96 9.95 -12.05
C ARG A 133 6.41 10.95 -13.11
N HIS A 134 5.95 10.76 -14.35
CA HIS A 134 6.41 11.51 -15.54
C HIS A 134 5.29 12.25 -16.26
N THR A 135 4.08 12.26 -15.69
CA THR A 135 2.91 12.88 -16.33
C THR A 135 2.42 14.06 -15.51
N HIS A 136 2.30 15.20 -16.20
CA HIS A 136 1.79 16.42 -15.59
C HIS A 136 0.35 16.65 -16.01
N PHE A 137 -0.55 16.65 -15.05
CA PHE A 137 -1.93 16.99 -15.28
C PHE A 137 -2.52 17.64 -14.02
N SER A 138 -3.10 18.80 -14.17
CA SER A 138 -3.82 19.46 -13.08
C SER A 138 -5.32 19.36 -13.31
N ARG A 139 -6.05 18.69 -12.40
CA ARG A 139 -7.52 18.64 -12.45
C ARG A 139 -8.14 20.01 -12.18
N ASN A 140 -7.55 20.76 -11.27
CA ASN A 140 -8.02 22.08 -10.84
C ASN A 140 -6.92 23.12 -11.03
N PRO A 141 -6.63 23.57 -12.29
CA PRO A 141 -5.47 24.42 -12.59
C PRO A 141 -5.48 25.75 -11.83
N LYS A 142 -6.68 26.32 -11.57
CA LYS A 142 -6.79 27.55 -10.79
C LYS A 142 -6.43 27.37 -9.31
N ILE A 143 -6.72 26.21 -8.74
CA ILE A 143 -6.33 25.87 -7.36
C ILE A 143 -4.80 25.63 -7.31
N ALA A 144 -4.25 24.89 -8.26
CA ALA A 144 -2.82 24.66 -8.35
C ALA A 144 -2.03 25.98 -8.53
N GLN A 145 -2.50 26.87 -9.43
CA GLN A 145 -1.92 28.19 -9.65
C GLN A 145 -1.94 29.05 -8.38
N PHE A 146 -3.04 29.02 -7.63
CA PHE A 146 -3.16 29.74 -6.37
C PHE A 146 -2.18 29.20 -5.32
N LEU A 147 -2.14 27.88 -5.12
CA LEU A 147 -1.21 27.27 -4.17
C LEU A 147 0.27 27.47 -4.59
N LYS A 148 0.55 27.61 -5.89
CA LYS A 148 1.90 27.98 -6.38
C LYS A 148 2.28 29.38 -5.91
N ALA A 149 1.37 30.36 -5.92
CA ALA A 149 1.64 31.71 -5.43
C ALA A 149 2.01 31.73 -3.92
N TYR A 150 1.61 30.70 -3.16
CA TYR A 150 1.98 30.49 -1.77
C TYR A 150 3.14 29.48 -1.57
N ASN A 151 3.86 29.13 -2.65
CA ASN A 151 4.99 28.21 -2.65
C ASN A 151 4.70 26.77 -2.21
N PHE A 152 3.44 26.33 -2.24
CA PHE A 152 3.04 24.95 -1.97
C PHE A 152 3.20 24.03 -3.19
N VAL A 153 3.16 24.58 -4.39
CA VAL A 153 3.28 23.84 -5.67
C VAL A 153 4.46 24.39 -6.46
N LYS A 154 5.29 23.50 -6.98
CA LYS A 154 6.28 23.80 -8.01
C LYS A 154 5.84 23.13 -9.30
N GLU A 155 5.55 23.90 -10.36
CA GLU A 155 4.99 23.37 -11.63
C GLU A 155 6.00 22.59 -12.49
N PHE A 156 7.08 22.07 -11.90
CA PHE A 156 8.03 21.23 -12.64
C PHE A 156 7.52 19.79 -12.83
N GLY A 157 6.37 19.45 -12.25
CA GLY A 157 5.74 18.12 -12.35
C GLY A 157 6.53 16.98 -11.76
N GLU A 158 7.50 17.28 -10.94
CA GLU A 158 8.41 16.32 -10.31
C GLU A 158 7.96 15.89 -8.91
N GLY A 159 6.81 16.40 -8.43
CA GLY A 159 6.38 16.20 -7.04
C GLY A 159 6.30 14.73 -6.64
N VAL A 160 5.54 13.94 -7.40
CA VAL A 160 5.39 12.49 -7.14
C VAL A 160 6.71 11.75 -7.36
N ASP A 161 7.48 12.10 -8.39
CA ASP A 161 8.79 11.48 -8.65
C ASP A 161 9.77 11.80 -7.52
N ARG A 162 9.79 13.02 -7.03
CA ARG A 162 10.62 13.40 -5.88
C ARG A 162 10.21 12.65 -4.61
N VAL A 163 8.90 12.50 -4.35
CA VAL A 163 8.41 11.67 -3.23
C VAL A 163 8.94 10.24 -3.35
N CYS A 164 8.84 9.64 -4.54
CA CYS A 164 9.37 8.29 -4.76
C CYS A 164 10.88 8.23 -4.49
N ARG A 165 11.65 9.18 -5.02
CA ARG A 165 13.12 9.25 -4.79
C ARG A 165 13.47 9.44 -3.30
N GLU A 166 12.73 10.26 -2.55
CA GLU A 166 12.95 10.42 -1.12
C GLU A 166 12.65 9.15 -0.32
N LEU A 167 11.60 8.41 -0.68
CA LEU A 167 11.29 7.12 -0.06
C LEU A 167 12.35 6.06 -0.42
N GLU A 168 12.73 5.98 -1.69
CA GLU A 168 13.80 5.09 -2.19
C GLU A 168 15.14 5.33 -1.46
N ALA A 169 15.53 6.60 -1.30
CA ALA A 169 16.75 6.99 -0.60
C ALA A 169 16.76 6.57 0.89
N ASN A 170 15.58 6.43 1.50
CA ASN A 170 15.41 5.93 2.86
C ASN A 170 15.16 4.41 2.93
N GLY A 171 15.34 3.67 1.83
CA GLY A 171 15.13 2.23 1.77
C GLY A 171 13.68 1.80 1.98
N THR A 172 12.73 2.70 1.74
CA THR A 172 11.32 2.48 1.98
C THR A 172 10.62 1.97 0.70
N PRO A 173 9.63 1.08 0.81
CA PRO A 173 8.84 0.65 -0.35
C PRO A 173 8.21 1.82 -1.10
N HIS A 174 7.92 1.61 -2.39
CA HIS A 174 7.30 2.62 -3.23
C HIS A 174 5.88 2.97 -2.79
N LEU A 175 5.41 4.15 -3.21
CA LEU A 175 4.00 4.53 -3.13
C LEU A 175 3.13 3.48 -3.83
N SER A 176 2.02 3.13 -3.22
CA SER A 176 1.00 2.33 -3.90
C SER A 176 -0.23 3.17 -4.21
N PHE A 177 -0.75 2.97 -5.43
CA PHE A 177 -1.92 3.67 -5.95
C PHE A 177 -3.04 2.67 -6.16
N HIS A 178 -4.16 2.87 -5.48
CA HIS A 178 -5.35 2.07 -5.65
C HIS A 178 -6.50 2.94 -6.14
N LEU A 179 -7.13 2.53 -7.23
CA LEU A 179 -8.23 3.26 -7.88
C LEU A 179 -9.52 2.49 -7.70
N ASN A 180 -10.43 3.07 -6.93
CA ASN A 180 -11.83 2.67 -6.94
C ASN A 180 -12.60 3.53 -7.96
N ASP A 181 -13.89 3.25 -8.17
CA ASP A 181 -14.71 3.94 -9.17
C ASP A 181 -14.67 5.47 -9.06
N PHE A 182 -14.56 6.02 -7.87
CA PHE A 182 -14.60 7.47 -7.63
C PHE A 182 -13.65 7.97 -6.53
N ILE A 183 -12.76 7.13 -5.99
CA ILE A 183 -11.76 7.50 -4.98
C ILE A 183 -10.38 7.03 -5.43
N LEU A 184 -9.44 7.96 -5.44
CA LEU A 184 -8.00 7.66 -5.52
C LEU A 184 -7.46 7.48 -4.12
N LYS A 185 -6.91 6.31 -3.84
CA LYS A 185 -6.21 5.96 -2.61
C LYS A 185 -4.72 5.86 -2.88
N ILE A 186 -3.93 6.66 -2.16
CA ILE A 186 -2.46 6.64 -2.20
C ILE A 186 -1.97 6.19 -0.85
N THR A 187 -1.15 5.16 -0.82
CA THR A 187 -0.54 4.65 0.41
C THR A 187 0.94 5.01 0.44
N VAL A 188 1.34 5.69 1.50
CA VAL A 188 2.71 6.07 1.80
C VAL A 188 3.19 5.18 2.95
N PRO A 189 4.14 4.27 2.72
CA PRO A 189 4.70 3.44 3.79
C PRO A 189 5.51 4.28 4.78
N LYS A 190 5.53 3.86 6.05
CA LYS A 190 6.40 4.43 7.08
C LYS A 190 7.86 4.14 6.71
N VAL A 191 8.73 5.13 6.85
CA VAL A 191 10.18 4.94 6.69
C VAL A 191 10.70 4.19 7.92
N VAL A 192 11.34 3.05 7.70
CA VAL A 192 11.88 2.20 8.77
C VAL A 192 13.36 2.53 8.95
N SER A 193 13.75 2.96 10.14
CA SER A 193 15.17 3.22 10.44
C SER A 193 16.00 1.93 10.37
N GLN A 194 17.26 2.03 9.95
CA GLN A 194 18.16 0.86 9.93
C GLN A 194 18.34 0.23 11.33
N ALA A 195 18.22 1.03 12.40
CA ALA A 195 18.22 0.54 13.77
C ALA A 195 16.96 -0.26 14.12
N GLU A 196 15.77 0.17 13.65
CA GLU A 196 14.54 -0.60 13.79
C GLU A 196 14.53 -1.84 12.89
N SER A 197 15.20 -1.80 11.73
CA SER A 197 15.40 -2.97 10.88
C SER A 197 16.26 -4.03 11.59
N GLN A 198 17.26 -3.64 12.37
CA GLN A 198 18.10 -4.58 13.15
C GLN A 198 17.40 -5.06 14.41
N THR A 199 16.71 -4.18 15.15
CA THR A 199 15.89 -4.59 16.32
C THR A 199 14.65 -5.38 15.91
N ASN A 200 14.01 -5.01 14.80
CA ASN A 200 12.92 -5.79 14.22
C ASN A 200 13.41 -7.10 13.57
N ALA A 201 14.63 -7.15 13.04
CA ALA A 201 15.25 -8.41 12.61
C ALA A 201 15.57 -9.31 13.81
N THR A 202 16.03 -8.76 14.93
CA THR A 202 16.30 -9.51 16.17
C THR A 202 15.03 -9.85 16.93
N ALA A 203 14.08 -8.91 17.05
CA ALA A 203 12.76 -9.15 17.63
C ALA A 203 11.86 -10.00 16.73
N ASN A 204 11.99 -9.91 15.39
CA ASN A 204 11.33 -10.79 14.44
C ASN A 204 12.06 -12.15 14.33
N SER A 205 13.37 -12.25 14.58
CA SER A 205 14.00 -13.57 14.75
C SER A 205 13.54 -14.23 16.05
N LEU A 206 13.43 -13.51 17.16
CA LEU A 206 12.86 -14.03 18.41
C LEU A 206 11.34 -14.26 18.33
N LYS A 207 10.57 -13.36 17.72
CA LYS A 207 9.14 -13.56 17.42
C LYS A 207 8.91 -14.56 16.27
N ARG A 208 9.83 -14.68 15.29
CA ARG A 208 9.81 -15.76 14.32
C ARG A 208 10.14 -17.11 14.95
N THR A 209 10.99 -17.19 15.95
CA THR A 209 11.20 -18.43 16.69
C THR A 209 9.97 -18.82 17.50
N VAL A 210 9.24 -17.86 18.08
CA VAL A 210 8.02 -18.14 18.87
C VAL A 210 6.75 -18.19 18.00
N ASN A 211 6.58 -17.27 17.02
CA ASN A 211 5.42 -17.27 16.11
C ASN A 211 5.64 -18.09 14.82
N ALA A 212 6.89 -18.39 14.42
CA ALA A 212 7.14 -19.38 13.39
C ALA A 212 6.76 -20.79 13.87
N THR A 213 6.90 -21.09 15.16
CA THR A 213 6.41 -22.38 15.71
C THR A 213 4.86 -22.44 15.74
N VAL A 214 4.15 -21.31 15.93
CA VAL A 214 2.67 -21.29 16.00
C VAL A 214 2.02 -21.04 14.63
N ASN A 215 2.55 -20.11 13.81
CA ASN A 215 1.96 -19.81 12.48
C ASN A 215 2.47 -20.74 11.38
N THR A 216 3.67 -21.30 11.51
CA THR A 216 4.12 -22.37 10.60
C THR A 216 3.33 -23.65 10.86
N GLN A 217 2.98 -23.94 12.10
CA GLN A 217 2.10 -25.10 12.41
C GLN A 217 0.69 -24.92 11.85
N ASN A 218 0.11 -23.72 11.89
CA ASN A 218 -1.23 -23.45 11.34
C ASN A 218 -1.26 -23.31 9.81
N ALA A 219 -0.27 -22.66 9.21
CA ALA A 219 -0.15 -22.55 7.74
C ALA A 219 0.27 -23.90 7.12
N THR A 220 1.18 -24.64 7.75
CA THR A 220 1.59 -25.99 7.33
C THR A 220 0.46 -26.97 7.53
N ALA A 221 -0.33 -26.87 8.63
CA ALA A 221 -1.48 -27.72 8.87
C ALA A 221 -2.61 -27.47 7.85
N ASN A 222 -2.85 -26.21 7.45
CA ASN A 222 -3.83 -25.87 6.43
C ASN A 222 -3.40 -26.32 5.02
N SER A 223 -2.16 -26.14 4.64
CA SER A 223 -1.62 -26.61 3.36
C SER A 223 -1.53 -28.15 3.33
N GLU A 224 -1.18 -28.80 4.43
CA GLU A 224 -1.18 -30.27 4.50
C GLU A 224 -2.60 -30.86 4.43
N ASN A 225 -3.58 -30.25 5.08
CA ASN A 225 -4.98 -30.65 4.96
C ASN A 225 -5.51 -30.47 3.54
N LEU A 226 -5.15 -29.38 2.87
CA LEU A 226 -5.49 -29.15 1.47
C LEU A 226 -4.86 -30.23 0.56
N ILE A 227 -3.58 -30.53 0.74
CA ILE A 227 -2.87 -31.56 -0.04
C ILE A 227 -3.48 -32.94 0.21
N LYS A 228 -3.84 -33.28 1.44
CA LYS A 228 -4.52 -34.56 1.75
C LYS A 228 -5.85 -34.69 0.98
N ARG A 229 -6.68 -33.65 0.99
CA ARG A 229 -7.95 -33.63 0.22
C ARG A 229 -7.71 -33.82 -1.28
N LEU A 230 -6.69 -33.16 -1.84
CA LEU A 230 -6.34 -33.32 -3.26
C LEU A 230 -5.87 -34.73 -3.59
N ILE A 231 -5.12 -35.38 -2.71
CA ILE A 231 -4.68 -36.78 -2.87
C ILE A 231 -5.91 -37.72 -2.85
N GLU A 232 -6.82 -37.53 -1.90
CA GLU A 232 -8.06 -38.30 -1.81
C GLU A 232 -8.94 -38.13 -3.07
N LYS A 233 -9.09 -36.87 -3.54
CA LYS A 233 -9.83 -36.53 -4.77
C LYS A 233 -9.20 -37.15 -6.02
N ALA A 234 -7.85 -37.17 -6.11
CA ALA A 234 -7.13 -37.82 -7.18
C ALA A 234 -7.34 -39.35 -7.15
N THR A 235 -7.29 -39.94 -5.97
CA THR A 235 -7.52 -41.39 -5.80
C THR A 235 -8.92 -41.82 -6.21
N VAL A 236 -9.95 -41.03 -5.87
CA VAL A 236 -11.33 -41.25 -6.30
C VAL A 236 -11.46 -41.20 -7.82
N ARG A 237 -10.67 -40.34 -8.48
CA ARG A 237 -10.65 -40.20 -9.95
C ARG A 237 -9.76 -41.26 -10.67
N GLY A 238 -9.15 -42.18 -9.91
CA GLY A 238 -8.22 -43.17 -10.46
C GLY A 238 -6.86 -42.57 -10.89
N GLU A 239 -6.55 -41.34 -10.50
CA GLU A 239 -5.31 -40.65 -10.81
C GLU A 239 -4.32 -40.73 -9.65
N LYS A 240 -3.02 -40.88 -9.95
CA LYS A 240 -1.96 -40.91 -8.94
C LYS A 240 -1.18 -39.60 -8.92
N LEU A 241 -1.23 -38.86 -7.83
CA LEU A 241 -0.33 -37.75 -7.58
C LEU A 241 1.04 -38.29 -7.13
N THR A 242 2.05 -38.14 -7.98
CA THR A 242 3.43 -38.53 -7.67
C THR A 242 4.05 -37.61 -6.63
N ALA A 243 5.12 -38.05 -5.97
CA ALA A 243 5.86 -37.23 -4.99
C ALA A 243 6.26 -35.86 -5.55
N ASN A 244 6.71 -35.79 -6.81
CA ASN A 244 7.07 -34.54 -7.47
C ASN A 244 5.87 -33.61 -7.65
N ARG A 245 4.70 -34.12 -7.99
CA ARG A 245 3.46 -33.34 -8.11
C ARG A 245 3.01 -32.78 -6.76
N ILE A 246 3.07 -33.59 -5.74
CA ILE A 246 2.75 -33.19 -4.35
C ILE A 246 3.73 -32.09 -3.88
N SER A 247 5.02 -32.21 -4.17
CA SER A 247 6.01 -31.18 -3.82
C SER A 247 5.74 -29.86 -4.55
N ILE A 248 5.39 -29.90 -5.82
CA ILE A 248 5.04 -28.71 -6.61
C ILE A 248 3.77 -28.05 -6.06
N LEU A 249 2.72 -28.83 -5.72
CA LEU A 249 1.49 -28.31 -5.11
C LEU A 249 1.75 -27.66 -3.74
N ARG A 250 2.63 -28.23 -2.91
CA ARG A 250 3.05 -27.64 -1.63
C ARG A 250 3.71 -26.29 -1.83
N LEU A 251 4.67 -26.20 -2.72
CA LEU A 251 5.35 -24.93 -3.03
C LEU A 251 4.40 -23.86 -3.53
N MET A 252 3.41 -24.22 -4.37
CA MET A 252 2.39 -23.29 -4.84
C MET A 252 1.37 -22.91 -3.76
N ALA A 253 1.08 -23.81 -2.80
CA ALA A 253 0.22 -23.49 -1.65
C ALA A 253 0.92 -22.52 -0.67
N GLU A 254 2.24 -22.64 -0.53
CA GLU A 254 3.05 -21.75 0.32
C GLU A 254 3.34 -20.41 -0.34
N ASN A 255 3.60 -20.39 -1.65
CA ASN A 255 3.83 -19.19 -2.45
C ASN A 255 3.11 -19.27 -3.81
N PRO A 256 1.92 -18.67 -3.94
CA PRO A 256 1.17 -18.66 -5.20
C PRO A 256 1.89 -17.99 -6.38
N TYR A 257 2.88 -17.15 -6.11
CA TYR A 257 3.66 -16.43 -7.11
C TYR A 257 4.97 -17.12 -7.51
N ILE A 258 5.25 -18.31 -6.96
CA ILE A 258 6.49 -19.04 -7.21
C ILE A 258 6.73 -19.29 -8.70
N THR A 259 7.94 -19.00 -9.16
CA THR A 259 8.35 -19.20 -10.55
C THR A 259 8.81 -20.65 -10.81
N LYS A 260 8.90 -21.02 -12.08
CA LYS A 260 9.38 -22.36 -12.46
C LYS A 260 10.84 -22.56 -12.11
N GLU A 261 11.62 -21.50 -12.22
CA GLU A 261 13.05 -21.45 -11.87
C GLU A 261 13.27 -21.67 -10.38
N GLU A 262 12.46 -21.01 -9.54
CA GLU A 262 12.48 -21.18 -8.08
C GLU A 262 12.05 -22.60 -7.68
N MET A 263 10.98 -23.14 -8.29
CA MET A 263 10.56 -24.52 -8.07
C MET A 263 11.67 -25.52 -8.45
N ALA A 264 12.36 -25.28 -9.57
CA ALA A 264 13.48 -26.10 -10.02
C ALA A 264 14.62 -26.10 -9.00
N ALA A 265 14.98 -24.92 -8.48
CA ALA A 265 16.03 -24.78 -7.47
C ALA A 265 15.68 -25.50 -6.16
N ILE A 266 14.42 -25.41 -5.70
CA ILE A 266 13.99 -26.01 -4.43
C ILE A 266 13.83 -27.53 -4.55
N THR A 267 13.24 -28.02 -5.65
CA THR A 267 12.93 -29.46 -5.81
C THR A 267 14.07 -30.27 -6.43
N SER A 268 15.14 -29.62 -6.88
CA SER A 268 16.23 -30.24 -7.66
C SER A 268 15.75 -30.95 -8.94
N LEU A 269 14.58 -30.55 -9.46
CA LEU A 269 14.03 -31.03 -10.71
C LEU A 269 14.39 -30.07 -11.83
N ASN A 270 14.56 -30.59 -13.06
CA ASN A 270 14.75 -29.73 -14.21
C ASN A 270 13.44 -29.04 -14.63
N ALA A 271 13.55 -27.87 -15.28
CA ALA A 271 12.40 -27.05 -15.69
C ALA A 271 11.42 -27.81 -16.59
N SER A 272 11.89 -28.72 -17.44
CA SER A 272 11.04 -29.55 -18.32
C SER A 272 10.18 -30.53 -17.51
N THR A 273 10.72 -31.10 -16.46
CA THR A 273 9.98 -31.99 -15.55
C THR A 273 8.92 -31.23 -14.77
N ILE A 274 9.24 -30.00 -14.28
CA ILE A 274 8.29 -29.14 -13.62
C ILE A 274 7.14 -28.76 -14.55
N MET A 275 7.45 -28.34 -15.79
CA MET A 275 6.44 -28.01 -16.79
C MET A 275 5.49 -29.18 -17.07
N ARG A 276 6.02 -30.38 -17.26
CA ARG A 276 5.21 -31.60 -17.50
C ARG A 276 4.29 -31.92 -16.31
N ASN A 277 4.76 -31.72 -15.09
CA ASN A 277 3.92 -31.95 -13.90
C ASN A 277 2.86 -30.87 -13.75
N ILE A 278 3.16 -29.60 -14.01
CA ILE A 278 2.19 -28.51 -14.01
C ILE A 278 1.12 -28.74 -15.07
N GLU A 279 1.52 -29.12 -16.29
CA GLU A 279 0.59 -29.40 -17.41
C GLU A 279 -0.40 -30.53 -17.07
N PHE A 280 0.09 -31.60 -16.42
CA PHE A 280 -0.77 -32.69 -15.96
C PHE A 280 -1.79 -32.23 -14.91
N MET A 281 -1.41 -31.29 -14.04
CA MET A 281 -2.25 -30.80 -12.95
C MET A 281 -3.14 -29.61 -13.36
N ARG A 282 -2.86 -28.97 -14.50
CA ARG A 282 -3.60 -27.79 -14.99
C ARG A 282 -5.09 -28.13 -15.15
N ASP A 283 -5.93 -27.21 -14.71
CA ASP A 283 -7.40 -27.26 -14.76
C ASP A 283 -8.05 -28.42 -13.96
N LYS A 284 -7.23 -29.29 -13.37
CA LYS A 284 -7.67 -30.39 -12.50
C LYS A 284 -7.43 -30.08 -11.03
N TYR A 285 -6.27 -29.59 -10.71
CA TYR A 285 -5.77 -29.33 -9.33
C TYR A 285 -5.20 -27.94 -9.16
N LEU A 286 -4.85 -27.26 -10.26
CA LEU A 286 -4.33 -25.91 -10.25
C LEU A 286 -4.70 -25.13 -11.51
N ARG A 287 -4.81 -23.82 -11.35
CA ARG A 287 -5.13 -22.89 -12.42
C ARG A 287 -4.19 -21.68 -12.36
N ARG A 288 -3.77 -21.18 -13.53
CA ARG A 288 -3.04 -19.92 -13.62
C ARG A 288 -4.04 -18.76 -13.71
N VAL A 289 -3.98 -17.81 -12.79
CA VAL A 289 -4.81 -16.61 -12.78
C VAL A 289 -3.95 -15.41 -13.17
N GLY A 290 -4.37 -14.67 -14.21
CA GLY A 290 -3.64 -13.52 -14.75
C GLY A 290 -2.69 -13.85 -15.90
N SER A 291 -1.78 -12.89 -16.24
CA SER A 291 -0.84 -13.05 -17.34
C SER A 291 0.36 -13.93 -16.96
N ASP A 292 1.08 -14.44 -17.99
CA ASP A 292 2.28 -15.28 -17.78
C ASP A 292 3.39 -14.58 -16.97
N LYS A 293 3.48 -13.24 -17.03
CA LYS A 293 4.49 -12.46 -16.30
C LYS A 293 4.09 -12.06 -14.88
N ASN A 294 2.79 -11.78 -14.66
CA ASN A 294 2.30 -11.22 -13.38
C ASN A 294 1.13 -12.02 -12.78
N GLY A 295 0.88 -13.23 -13.26
CA GLY A 295 -0.17 -14.10 -12.72
C GLY A 295 0.30 -14.91 -11.51
N PHE A 296 -0.68 -15.53 -10.82
CA PHE A 296 -0.42 -16.42 -9.69
C PHE A 296 -1.07 -17.79 -9.90
N TRP A 297 -0.64 -18.78 -9.13
CA TRP A 297 -1.19 -20.13 -9.14
C TRP A 297 -2.32 -20.24 -8.11
N GLU A 298 -3.46 -20.69 -8.55
CA GLU A 298 -4.61 -21.01 -7.70
C GLU A 298 -4.78 -22.52 -7.63
N ILE A 299 -4.85 -23.06 -6.42
CA ILE A 299 -5.13 -24.48 -6.20
C ILE A 299 -6.64 -24.68 -6.22
N ILE A 300 -7.11 -25.62 -7.02
CA ILE A 300 -8.52 -25.98 -7.21
C ILE A 300 -8.82 -27.18 -6.31
N ASP A 301 -9.63 -26.98 -5.24
CA ASP A 301 -10.09 -28.01 -4.32
C ASP A 301 -11.44 -28.61 -4.73
#